data_a93cb7874d19154398cc9dbda8497977
#
_entry.id   a93cb7874d19154398cc9dbda8497977
#
_cell.length_a   1.000
_cell.length_b   1.000
_cell.length_c   1.000
_cell.angle_alpha   90.00
_cell.angle_beta   90.00
_cell.angle_gamma   90.00
#
_symmetry.space_group_name_H-M   'P 1'
#
loop_
_entity.id
_entity.type
_entity.pdbx_description
1 polymer ?
#
loop_
_entity_poly.entity_id
_entity_poly.type
_entity_poly.pdbx_seq_one_letter_code
_entity_poly.pdbx_strand_id
1 'polypeptide(L)'
;FHVKPKTKYNYIIYFVNNIKTVIAAGGLGTRLQGFRGNDSTKILLEVDGKPMIIRQIEQLINWGLDNFIIITNPSFDELIKDVISSYYPEKNISFTIQHEQKGISHALMCAEKYVIPGDTVFFILGDNFFENNPAENIKMEDLAKNKGAHIFSYKVENPQEFGVAELDS
;
A
#
# COMPACT_ATOMS: atom_id res chain seq x y z
N PHE A 1 -24.59 -17.09 -32.83
CA PHE A 1 -23.24 -17.27 -32.25
C PHE A 1 -23.28 -16.76 -30.83
N HIS A 2 -23.41 -17.69 -29.86
CA HIS A 2 -23.29 -17.41 -28.43
C HIS A 2 -21.81 -17.45 -28.03
N VAL A 3 -21.21 -16.32 -27.80
CA VAL A 3 -19.87 -16.26 -27.20
C VAL A 3 -20.08 -16.38 -25.67
N LYS A 4 -19.72 -17.54 -25.12
CA LYS A 4 -19.62 -17.70 -23.66
C LYS A 4 -18.52 -16.78 -23.15
N PRO A 5 -18.75 -15.92 -22.14
CA PRO A 5 -17.70 -15.14 -21.54
C PRO A 5 -16.70 -16.10 -20.89
N LYS A 6 -15.42 -15.93 -21.22
CA LYS A 6 -14.33 -16.72 -20.65
C LYS A 6 -14.26 -16.47 -19.15
N THR A 7 -14.45 -17.50 -18.38
CA THR A 7 -14.53 -17.61 -16.91
C THR A 7 -13.27 -17.17 -16.15
N LYS A 8 -12.34 -16.46 -16.78
CA LYS A 8 -11.07 -16.04 -16.16
C LYS A 8 -11.21 -14.91 -15.14
N TYR A 9 -12.32 -14.14 -15.20
CA TYR A 9 -12.54 -13.00 -14.30
C TYR A 9 -13.19 -13.38 -12.96
N ASN A 10 -13.97 -14.46 -12.90
CA ASN A 10 -14.66 -14.86 -11.67
C ASN A 10 -13.70 -15.39 -10.58
N TYR A 11 -12.56 -15.98 -10.96
CA TYR A 11 -11.58 -16.47 -9.98
C TYR A 11 -10.80 -15.31 -9.35
N ILE A 12 -10.49 -14.27 -10.12
CA ILE A 12 -9.77 -13.09 -9.62
C ILE A 12 -10.62 -12.33 -8.58
N ILE A 13 -11.94 -12.22 -8.79
CA ILE A 13 -12.84 -11.50 -7.89
C ILE A 13 -12.95 -12.18 -6.51
N TYR A 14 -12.96 -13.51 -6.45
CA TYR A 14 -13.03 -14.23 -5.17
C TYR A 14 -11.75 -14.11 -4.33
N PHE A 15 -10.57 -13.99 -4.95
CA PHE A 15 -9.31 -13.85 -4.23
C PHE A 15 -9.00 -12.40 -3.85
N VAL A 16 -9.45 -11.42 -4.63
CA VAL A 16 -9.25 -9.98 -4.36
C VAL A 16 -10.01 -9.56 -3.10
N ASN A 17 -11.14 -10.17 -2.77
CA ASN A 17 -11.93 -9.84 -1.58
C ASN A 17 -11.23 -10.19 -0.24
N ASN A 18 -10.19 -11.02 -0.25
CA ASN A 18 -9.42 -11.38 0.94
C ASN A 18 -8.06 -10.68 1.05
N ILE A 19 -7.73 -9.78 0.13
CA ILE A 19 -6.49 -9.01 0.22
C ILE A 19 -6.77 -7.72 0.97
N LYS A 20 -6.07 -7.53 2.09
CA LYS A 20 -6.02 -6.26 2.83
C LYS A 20 -4.85 -5.45 2.31
N THR A 21 -5.14 -4.30 1.72
CA THR A 21 -4.11 -3.40 1.18
C THR A 21 -3.73 -2.38 2.24
N VAL A 22 -2.58 -2.58 2.85
CA VAL A 22 -2.08 -1.74 3.93
C VAL A 22 -1.07 -0.74 3.39
N ILE A 23 -1.37 0.56 3.49
CA ILE A 23 -0.49 1.65 3.05
C ILE A 23 0.09 2.36 4.28
N ALA A 24 1.41 2.29 4.45
CA ALA A 24 2.11 3.01 5.51
C ALA A 24 2.38 4.46 5.09
N ALA A 25 1.50 5.35 5.52
CA ALA A 25 1.50 6.79 5.22
C ALA A 25 1.93 7.66 6.41
N GLY A 26 2.35 7.04 7.51
CA GLY A 26 2.72 7.71 8.77
C GLY A 26 4.12 8.31 8.82
N GLY A 27 4.92 8.20 7.76
CA GLY A 27 6.28 8.73 7.73
C GLY A 27 6.33 10.25 7.91
N LEU A 28 7.21 10.74 8.81
CA LEU A 28 7.35 12.18 9.07
C LEU A 28 8.02 12.95 7.92
N GLY A 29 8.65 12.23 6.96
CA GLY A 29 9.28 12.84 5.78
C GLY A 29 10.37 13.88 6.12
N THR A 30 11.11 13.66 7.19
CA THR A 30 12.11 14.61 7.75
C THR A 30 13.15 15.07 6.74
N ARG A 31 13.50 14.25 5.76
CA ARG A 31 14.49 14.58 4.70
C ARG A 31 14.03 15.69 3.75
N LEU A 32 12.74 15.98 3.68
CA LEU A 32 12.16 16.98 2.78
C LEU A 32 11.66 18.25 3.51
N GLN A 33 12.00 18.42 4.78
CA GLN A 33 11.54 19.58 5.57
C GLN A 33 11.97 20.93 4.98
N GLY A 34 13.06 21.00 4.23
CA GLY A 34 13.50 22.21 3.53
C GLY A 34 12.68 22.60 2.30
N PHE A 35 11.86 21.70 1.77
CA PHE A 35 11.04 21.92 0.57
C PHE A 35 9.54 22.07 0.86
N ARG A 36 9.15 21.95 2.12
CA ARG A 36 7.76 21.99 2.59
C ARG A 36 7.62 23.06 3.65
N GLY A 37 6.50 23.78 3.63
CA GLY A 37 6.03 24.42 4.85
C GLY A 37 5.82 23.35 5.95
N ASN A 38 5.89 23.74 7.21
CA ASN A 38 5.73 22.83 8.36
C ASN A 38 4.37 22.12 8.43
N ASP A 39 3.43 22.47 7.55
CA ASP A 39 2.03 22.08 7.60
C ASP A 39 1.65 20.95 6.62
N SER A 40 2.62 20.27 6.01
CA SER A 40 2.36 19.23 5.01
C SER A 40 3.23 18.01 5.19
N THR A 41 2.70 16.82 4.86
CA THR A 41 3.46 15.56 4.81
C THR A 41 3.85 15.21 3.37
N LYS A 42 4.93 14.43 3.19
CA LYS A 42 5.45 14.01 1.89
C LYS A 42 4.38 13.40 0.98
N ILE A 43 3.50 12.58 1.54
CA ILE A 43 2.50 11.84 0.77
C ILE A 43 1.36 12.73 0.23
N LEU A 44 1.25 13.97 0.71
CA LEU A 44 0.31 14.98 0.21
C LEU A 44 0.93 15.93 -0.82
N LEU A 45 2.23 15.79 -1.12
CA LEU A 45 2.83 16.53 -2.23
C LEU A 45 2.19 16.12 -3.55
N GLU A 46 1.91 17.13 -4.37
CA GLU A 46 1.31 16.89 -5.67
C GLU A 46 2.34 16.37 -6.68
N VAL A 47 1.94 15.33 -7.39
CA VAL A 47 2.63 14.79 -8.55
C VAL A 47 1.64 14.86 -9.71
N ASP A 48 1.94 15.64 -10.74
CA ASP A 48 1.05 15.93 -11.88
C ASP A 48 -0.37 16.33 -11.47
N GLY A 49 -0.49 17.26 -10.52
CA GLY A 49 -1.76 17.84 -10.09
C GLY A 49 -2.61 16.95 -9.16
N LYS A 50 -2.05 15.87 -8.61
CA LYS A 50 -2.72 15.03 -7.60
C LYS A 50 -1.79 14.70 -6.44
N PRO A 51 -2.28 14.65 -5.19
CA PRO A 51 -1.51 14.17 -4.05
C PRO A 51 -0.91 12.78 -4.31
N MET A 52 0.32 12.58 -3.87
CA MET A 52 1.06 11.32 -4.06
C MET A 52 0.28 10.11 -3.54
N ILE A 53 -0.36 10.22 -2.37
CA ILE A 53 -1.18 9.14 -1.79
C ILE A 53 -2.38 8.78 -2.68
N ILE A 54 -2.98 9.76 -3.34
CA ILE A 54 -4.12 9.54 -4.25
C ILE A 54 -3.66 8.77 -5.48
N ARG A 55 -2.51 9.15 -6.08
CA ARG A 55 -1.94 8.40 -7.20
C ARG A 55 -1.60 6.96 -6.84
N GLN A 56 -1.07 6.75 -5.63
CA GLN A 56 -0.79 5.40 -5.16
C GLN A 56 -2.07 4.57 -5.03
N ILE A 57 -3.12 5.13 -4.42
CA ILE A 57 -4.41 4.45 -4.31
C ILE A 57 -4.99 4.15 -5.71
N GLU A 58 -4.93 5.09 -6.66
CA GLU A 58 -5.34 4.87 -8.05
C GLU A 58 -4.58 3.70 -8.70
N GLN A 59 -3.26 3.66 -8.52
CA GLN A 59 -2.43 2.57 -9.05
C GLN A 59 -2.86 1.22 -8.49
N LEU A 60 -3.09 1.14 -7.19
CA LEU A 60 -3.50 -0.09 -6.50
C LEU A 60 -4.92 -0.54 -6.91
N ILE A 61 -5.84 0.41 -7.10
CA ILE A 61 -7.18 0.13 -7.65
C ILE A 61 -7.07 -0.45 -9.06
N ASN A 62 -6.21 0.09 -9.92
CA ASN A 62 -5.98 -0.42 -11.26
C ASN A 62 -5.40 -1.85 -11.27
N TRP A 63 -4.77 -2.27 -10.18
CA TRP A 63 -4.32 -3.66 -9.97
C TRP A 63 -5.40 -4.57 -9.39
N GLY A 64 -6.61 -4.03 -9.15
CA GLY A 64 -7.74 -4.76 -8.60
C GLY A 64 -7.76 -4.85 -7.08
N LEU A 65 -6.99 -4.02 -6.39
CA LEU A 65 -6.99 -3.93 -4.93
C LEU A 65 -7.98 -2.84 -4.49
N ASP A 66 -8.85 -3.14 -3.52
CA ASP A 66 -9.92 -2.22 -3.11
C ASP A 66 -10.18 -2.14 -1.60
N ASN A 67 -9.53 -2.95 -0.80
CA ASN A 67 -9.71 -3.03 0.65
C ASN A 67 -8.54 -2.35 1.37
N PHE A 68 -8.66 -1.03 1.54
CA PHE A 68 -7.55 -0.19 2.01
C PHE A 68 -7.56 0.02 3.52
N ILE A 69 -6.37 -0.06 4.12
CA ILE A 69 -6.07 0.33 5.49
C ILE A 69 -4.91 1.31 5.43
N ILE A 70 -5.16 2.56 5.78
CA ILE A 70 -4.17 3.63 5.73
C ILE A 70 -3.60 3.85 7.13
N ILE A 71 -2.29 3.71 7.26
CA ILE A 71 -1.59 3.97 8.52
C ILE A 71 -1.05 5.39 8.47
N THR A 72 -1.54 6.25 9.35
CA THR A 72 -1.16 7.66 9.44
C THR A 72 -0.28 7.91 10.67
N ASN A 73 0.05 9.16 10.95
CA ASN A 73 0.66 9.61 12.20
C ASN A 73 -0.22 10.66 12.87
N PRO A 74 -0.06 10.91 14.18
CA PRO A 74 -0.92 11.85 14.91
C PRO A 74 -0.92 13.29 14.37
N SER A 75 0.17 13.73 13.74
CA SER A 75 0.31 15.11 13.26
C SER A 75 -0.49 15.38 11.99
N PHE A 76 -0.73 14.36 11.15
CA PHE A 76 -1.34 14.53 9.82
C PHE A 76 -2.55 13.62 9.58
N ASP A 77 -3.02 12.91 10.60
CA ASP A 77 -4.11 11.95 10.46
C ASP A 77 -5.37 12.55 9.85
N GLU A 78 -5.87 13.62 10.43
CA GLU A 78 -7.09 14.31 9.94
C GLU A 78 -6.89 14.85 8.52
N LEU A 79 -5.75 15.52 8.26
CA LEU A 79 -5.46 16.08 6.94
C LEU A 79 -5.41 14.99 5.84
N ILE A 80 -4.79 13.85 6.15
CA ILE A 80 -4.71 12.71 5.21
C ILE A 80 -6.09 12.13 4.97
N LYS A 81 -6.91 11.97 6.01
CA LYS A 81 -8.29 11.47 5.90
C LYS A 81 -9.14 12.39 5.04
N ASP A 82 -9.08 13.71 5.28
CA ASP A 82 -9.85 14.69 4.53
C ASP A 82 -9.51 14.66 3.05
N VAL A 83 -8.21 14.64 2.73
CA VAL A 83 -7.75 14.54 1.34
C VAL A 83 -8.24 13.25 0.70
N ILE A 84 -8.05 12.09 1.32
CA ILE A 84 -8.48 10.80 0.76
C ILE A 84 -10.00 10.75 0.60
N SER A 85 -10.76 11.21 1.59
CA SER A 85 -12.22 11.22 1.56
C SER A 85 -12.78 12.15 0.48
N SER A 86 -12.09 13.25 0.16
CA SER A 86 -12.50 14.14 -0.92
C SER A 86 -12.41 13.49 -2.31
N TYR A 87 -11.47 12.58 -2.52
CA TYR A 87 -11.32 11.81 -3.77
C TYR A 87 -12.17 10.54 -3.81
N TYR A 88 -12.42 9.93 -2.65
CA TYR A 88 -13.10 8.63 -2.52
C TYR A 88 -14.21 8.65 -1.46
N PRO A 89 -15.24 9.49 -1.60
CA PRO A 89 -16.29 9.66 -0.59
C PRO A 89 -17.11 8.39 -0.33
N GLU A 90 -17.29 7.55 -1.35
CA GLU A 90 -18.07 6.31 -1.27
C GLU A 90 -17.23 5.07 -0.93
N LYS A 91 -15.90 5.20 -0.87
CA LYS A 91 -15.02 4.06 -0.63
C LYS A 91 -14.81 3.84 0.87
N ASN A 92 -15.07 2.61 1.32
CA ASN A 92 -14.81 2.24 2.71
C ASN A 92 -13.30 2.02 2.93
N ILE A 93 -12.60 3.06 3.35
CA ILE A 93 -11.18 3.06 3.68
C ILE A 93 -11.02 3.11 5.19
N SER A 94 -10.30 2.14 5.74
CA SER A 94 -9.98 2.10 7.17
C SER A 94 -8.72 2.93 7.47
N PHE A 95 -8.71 3.60 8.62
CA PHE A 95 -7.56 4.39 9.08
C PHE A 95 -7.08 3.93 10.45
N THR A 96 -5.78 3.97 10.65
CA THR A 96 -5.16 3.70 11.94
C THR A 96 -3.91 4.58 12.12
N ILE A 97 -3.56 4.87 13.37
CA ILE A 97 -2.47 5.78 13.69
C ILE A 97 -1.27 5.00 14.22
N GLN A 98 -0.11 5.25 13.63
CA GLN A 98 1.18 4.85 14.19
C GLN A 98 1.68 5.98 15.12
N HIS A 99 1.48 5.82 16.42
CA HIS A 99 1.86 6.83 17.41
C HIS A 99 3.37 6.98 17.58
N GLU A 100 4.12 5.91 17.41
CA GLU A 100 5.57 5.88 17.56
C GLU A 100 6.24 5.34 16.29
N GLN A 101 7.32 5.99 15.85
CA GLN A 101 8.06 5.62 14.65
C GLN A 101 9.07 4.48 14.93
N LYS A 102 8.57 3.28 15.24
CA LYS A 102 9.39 2.08 15.54
C LYS A 102 9.71 1.21 14.32
N GLY A 103 9.67 1.80 13.12
CA GLY A 103 9.99 1.12 11.86
C GLY A 103 8.79 0.49 11.14
N ILE A 104 9.09 -0.17 10.03
CA ILE A 104 8.12 -0.70 9.07
C ILE A 104 7.25 -1.80 9.68
N SER A 105 7.86 -2.72 10.43
CA SER A 105 7.13 -3.82 11.08
C SER A 105 6.12 -3.28 12.11
N HIS A 106 6.48 -2.24 12.86
CA HIS A 106 5.57 -1.60 13.79
C HIS A 106 4.41 -0.90 13.06
N ALA A 107 4.67 -0.29 11.91
CA ALA A 107 3.60 0.25 11.07
C ALA A 107 2.60 -0.85 10.68
N LEU A 108 3.08 -1.99 10.18
CA LEU A 108 2.22 -3.12 9.82
C LEU A 108 1.40 -3.62 11.02
N MET A 109 1.98 -3.72 12.22
CA MET A 109 1.27 -4.11 13.44
C MET A 109 0.11 -3.17 13.78
N CYS A 110 0.19 -1.87 13.43
CA CYS A 110 -0.93 -0.95 13.65
C CYS A 110 -2.19 -1.30 12.84
N ALA A 111 -2.06 -2.10 11.79
CA ALA A 111 -3.18 -2.58 10.98
C ALA A 111 -3.80 -3.90 11.52
N GLU A 112 -3.25 -4.54 12.56
CA GLU A 112 -3.64 -5.86 13.06
C GLU A 112 -5.14 -5.99 13.30
N LYS A 113 -5.77 -4.98 13.89
CA LYS A 113 -7.22 -4.99 14.19
C LYS A 113 -8.15 -5.11 12.98
N TYR A 114 -7.62 -4.87 11.77
CA TYR A 114 -8.36 -4.96 10.51
C TYR A 114 -8.08 -6.24 9.73
N VAL A 115 -7.16 -7.07 10.21
CA VAL A 115 -6.71 -8.30 9.55
C VAL A 115 -7.17 -9.50 10.38
N ILE A 116 -7.79 -10.47 9.74
CA ILE A 116 -8.23 -11.70 10.39
C ILE A 116 -7.44 -12.91 9.86
N PRO A 117 -7.38 -14.02 10.60
CA PRO A 117 -6.75 -15.24 10.12
C PRO A 117 -7.33 -15.68 8.76
N GLY A 118 -6.46 -15.89 7.79
CA GLY A 118 -6.82 -16.25 6.41
C GLY A 118 -6.79 -15.08 5.42
N ASP A 119 -6.68 -13.84 5.89
CA ASP A 119 -6.45 -12.70 5.00
C ASP A 119 -5.03 -12.73 4.41
N THR A 120 -4.91 -12.29 3.17
CA THR A 120 -3.63 -11.94 2.56
C THR A 120 -3.42 -10.43 2.71
N VAL A 121 -2.24 -10.03 3.17
CA VAL A 121 -1.89 -8.62 3.33
C VAL A 121 -0.94 -8.19 2.21
N PHE A 122 -1.35 -7.19 1.44
CA PHE A 122 -0.46 -6.44 0.56
C PHE A 122 -0.02 -5.18 1.29
N PHE A 123 1.25 -5.13 1.70
CA PHE A 123 1.82 -4.00 2.44
C PHE A 123 2.72 -3.15 1.55
N ILE A 124 2.51 -1.83 1.55
CA ILE A 124 3.27 -0.88 0.75
C ILE A 124 3.54 0.41 1.54
N LEU A 125 4.70 1.03 1.31
CA LEU A 125 4.98 2.37 1.83
C LEU A 125 4.29 3.43 0.99
N GLY A 126 3.79 4.49 1.62
CA GLY A 126 2.98 5.54 0.99
C GLY A 126 3.71 6.38 -0.08
N ASP A 127 5.00 6.19 -0.22
CA ASP A 127 5.86 6.88 -1.20
C ASP A 127 6.52 5.93 -2.22
N ASN A 128 6.11 4.65 -2.23
CA ASN A 128 6.62 3.68 -3.19
C ASN A 128 5.68 3.56 -4.38
N PHE A 129 6.22 3.77 -5.57
CA PHE A 129 5.54 3.57 -6.84
C PHE A 129 6.22 2.47 -7.64
N PHE A 130 5.43 1.71 -8.35
CA PHE A 130 5.91 0.67 -9.25
C PHE A 130 5.56 1.05 -10.69
N GLU A 131 6.47 0.82 -11.62
CA GLU A 131 6.20 1.02 -13.04
C GLU A 131 5.13 0.03 -13.54
N ASN A 132 5.21 -1.22 -13.06
CA ASN A 132 4.26 -2.30 -13.39
C ASN A 132 3.79 -2.99 -12.11
N ASN A 133 2.68 -3.74 -12.20
CA ASN A 133 2.19 -4.54 -11.09
C ASN A 133 3.21 -5.64 -10.75
N PRO A 134 3.90 -5.58 -9.59
CA PRO A 134 4.91 -6.58 -9.24
C PRO A 134 4.32 -7.96 -8.97
N ALA A 135 3.02 -8.04 -8.72
CA ALA A 135 2.30 -9.29 -8.47
C ALA A 135 1.65 -9.89 -9.73
N GLU A 136 1.80 -9.26 -10.91
CA GLU A 136 1.14 -9.71 -12.15
C GLU A 136 1.48 -11.17 -12.52
N ASN A 137 2.71 -11.58 -12.24
CA ASN A 137 3.20 -12.92 -12.54
C ASN A 137 3.13 -13.89 -11.35
N ILE A 138 2.61 -13.45 -10.20
CA ILE A 138 2.44 -14.29 -9.02
C ILE A 138 1.07 -14.94 -9.09
N LYS A 139 1.04 -16.27 -9.12
CA LYS A 139 -0.22 -16.99 -9.02
C LYS A 139 -0.76 -16.85 -7.61
N MET A 140 -1.96 -16.32 -7.46
CA MET A 140 -2.62 -16.15 -6.15
C MET A 140 -2.73 -17.48 -5.38
N GLU A 141 -2.84 -18.61 -6.10
CA GLU A 141 -2.80 -19.95 -5.51
C GLU A 141 -1.47 -20.24 -4.79
N ASP A 142 -0.36 -19.70 -5.30
CA ASP A 142 0.95 -19.89 -4.71
C ASP A 142 1.11 -18.97 -3.47
N LEU A 143 0.51 -17.78 -3.49
CA LEU A 143 0.43 -16.91 -2.29
C LEU A 143 -0.40 -17.56 -1.18
N ALA A 144 -1.54 -18.16 -1.52
CA ALA A 144 -2.42 -18.82 -0.57
C ALA A 144 -1.80 -20.10 0.05
N LYS A 145 -0.91 -20.78 -0.65
CA LYS A 145 -0.21 -21.98 -0.19
C LYS A 145 1.04 -21.66 0.64
N ASN A 146 1.62 -20.48 0.46
CA ASN A 146 2.81 -20.05 1.18
C ASN A 146 2.47 -19.59 2.59
N LYS A 147 3.09 -20.21 3.57
CA LYS A 147 3.00 -19.82 4.99
C LYS A 147 3.96 -18.67 5.36
N GLY A 148 4.55 -18.01 4.38
CA GLY A 148 5.56 -16.98 4.55
C GLY A 148 5.12 -15.63 3.98
N ALA A 149 6.10 -14.84 3.55
CA ALA A 149 5.90 -13.55 2.92
C ALA A 149 6.65 -13.51 1.58
N HIS A 150 6.10 -12.74 0.63
CA HIS A 150 6.78 -12.37 -0.61
C HIS A 150 7.31 -10.95 -0.48
N ILE A 151 8.57 -10.75 -0.82
CA ILE A 151 9.23 -9.44 -0.81
C ILE A 151 9.55 -9.07 -2.25
N PHE A 152 9.13 -7.88 -2.65
CA PHE A 152 9.52 -7.31 -3.94
C PHE A 152 10.79 -6.49 -3.74
N SER A 153 11.84 -6.84 -4.47
CA SER A 153 13.13 -6.16 -4.44
C SER A 153 13.62 -5.83 -5.84
N TYR A 154 14.46 -4.81 -5.95
CA TYR A 154 15.14 -4.47 -7.20
C TYR A 154 16.59 -4.13 -6.91
N LYS A 155 17.43 -4.27 -7.94
CA LYS A 155 18.86 -4.00 -7.82
C LYS A 155 19.10 -2.49 -7.81
N VAL A 156 19.87 -2.03 -6.82
CA VAL A 156 20.29 -0.63 -6.66
C VAL A 156 21.80 -0.50 -6.76
N GLU A 157 22.29 0.67 -7.18
CA GLU A 157 23.73 0.95 -7.26
C GLU A 157 24.35 1.21 -5.88
N ASN A 158 23.57 1.83 -4.96
CA ASN A 158 24.02 2.22 -3.63
C ASN A 158 23.24 1.45 -2.54
N PRO A 159 23.47 0.14 -2.35
CA PRO A 159 22.70 -0.69 -1.42
C PRO A 159 22.81 -0.25 0.04
N GLN A 160 23.89 0.45 0.42
CA GLN A 160 24.09 0.97 1.77
C GLN A 160 23.05 2.00 2.22
N GLU A 161 22.29 2.57 1.28
CA GLU A 161 21.21 3.53 1.57
C GLU A 161 19.83 2.87 1.74
N PHE A 162 19.74 1.57 1.52
CA PHE A 162 18.49 0.81 1.48
C PHE A 162 18.52 -0.40 2.40
N GLY A 163 17.34 -0.96 2.64
CA GLY A 163 17.22 -2.30 3.20
C GLY A 163 17.67 -3.34 2.16
N VAL A 164 18.56 -4.23 2.53
CA VAL A 164 19.11 -5.25 1.65
C VAL A 164 18.57 -6.62 2.05
N ALA A 165 18.05 -7.38 1.07
CA ALA A 165 17.71 -8.77 1.26
C ALA A 165 18.95 -9.64 1.13
N GLU A 166 19.21 -10.49 2.12
CA GLU A 166 20.18 -11.57 2.03
C GLU A 166 19.48 -12.79 1.42
N LEU A 167 20.08 -13.36 0.40
CA LEU A 167 19.52 -14.52 -0.30
C LEU A 167 20.30 -15.76 0.07
N ASP A 168 19.60 -16.82 0.44
CA ASP A 168 20.19 -18.13 0.60
C ASP A 168 20.67 -18.64 -0.77
N SER A 169 21.86 -19.25 -0.79
CA SER A 169 22.51 -19.80 -1.99
C SER A 169 21.93 -21.15 -2.41
#